data_1ca1cebd409688f3e46c89cc4d36e7c9
#
_entry.id   1ca1cebd409688f3e46c89cc4d36e7c9
#
_cell.length_a   1.000
_cell.length_b   1.000
_cell.length_c   1.000
_cell.angle_alpha   90.00
_cell.angle_beta   90.00
_cell.angle_gamma   90.00
#
_symmetry.space_group_name_H-M   'P 1'
#
loop_
_entity.id
_entity.type
_entity.pdbx_description
1 polymer ?
#
loop_
_entity_poly.entity_id
_entity_poly.type
_entity_poly.pdbx_seq_one_letter_code
_entity_poly.pdbx_strand_id
1 'polypeptide(L)'
;MDLNDIIKEENIVTRRPRLLTERHTHYCPGCSHGVVHRLVAEVIDELGLEDRAVGVAPVGCAVFAYNYIDVDWVEAAHGRAPALATAIKRLWPDRLVFTYQGDGDLACIGTAETIHALNRGENITIIFINNAIYGMTGGQMAPTTLVGMKTSTSPYGRDVHLHGYPLKMADIAAQLEGTAYVTRQSVQTV
;
A
#
# COMPACT_ATOMS: atom_id res chain seq x y z
N MET A 1 -40.43 -12.50 3.57
CA MET A 1 -39.74 -11.18 3.63
C MET A 1 -39.16 -10.96 2.26
N ASP A 2 -39.69 -10.00 1.51
CA ASP A 2 -39.20 -9.70 0.16
C ASP A 2 -37.82 -9.03 0.29
N LEU A 3 -36.87 -9.40 -0.57
CA LEU A 3 -35.55 -8.78 -0.63
C LEU A 3 -35.67 -7.25 -0.83
N ASN A 4 -36.67 -6.81 -1.58
CA ASN A 4 -36.94 -5.39 -1.81
C ASN A 4 -37.37 -4.63 -0.54
N ASP A 5 -37.85 -5.33 0.51
CA ASP A 5 -38.17 -4.72 1.80
C ASP A 5 -36.93 -4.49 2.66
N ILE A 6 -35.82 -5.19 2.38
CA ILE A 6 -34.55 -5.12 3.09
C ILE A 6 -33.57 -4.18 2.37
N ILE A 7 -33.51 -4.27 1.04
CA ILE A 7 -32.62 -3.46 0.20
C ILE A 7 -33.26 -2.09 -0.04
N LYS A 8 -33.29 -1.26 1.00
CA LYS A 8 -33.72 0.13 0.92
C LYS A 8 -32.53 1.05 1.12
N GLU A 9 -32.60 2.24 0.53
CA GLU A 9 -31.57 3.27 0.64
C GLU A 9 -31.22 3.60 2.11
N GLU A 10 -32.23 3.66 2.96
CA GLU A 10 -32.10 3.92 4.39
C GLU A 10 -31.41 2.80 5.20
N ASN A 11 -31.33 1.58 4.63
CA ASN A 11 -30.69 0.43 5.25
C ASN A 11 -29.23 0.24 4.79
N ILE A 12 -28.74 1.09 3.90
CA ILE A 12 -27.38 1.00 3.37
C ILE A 12 -26.41 1.53 4.41
N VAL A 13 -25.63 0.65 5.03
CA VAL A 13 -24.60 1.01 6.02
C VAL A 13 -23.32 1.50 5.31
N THR A 14 -22.99 0.92 4.17
CA THR A 14 -21.82 1.31 3.37
C THR A 14 -22.06 1.01 1.90
N ARG A 15 -21.57 1.86 1.01
CA ARG A 15 -21.62 1.66 -0.43
C ARG A 15 -20.27 1.21 -0.96
N ARG A 16 -20.30 0.56 -2.11
CA ARG A 16 -19.08 0.35 -2.87
C ARG A 16 -18.56 1.70 -3.36
N PRO A 17 -17.28 2.03 -3.13
CA PRO A 17 -16.67 3.23 -3.70
C PRO A 17 -16.81 3.25 -5.24
N ARG A 18 -17.13 4.42 -5.80
CA ARG A 18 -17.30 4.61 -7.26
C ARG A 18 -16.02 4.32 -8.02
N LEU A 19 -14.88 4.61 -7.40
CA LEU A 19 -13.57 4.43 -8.00
C LEU A 19 -13.10 2.97 -8.08
N LEU A 20 -13.79 2.02 -7.47
CA LEU A 20 -13.45 0.61 -7.66
C LEU A 20 -14.00 0.09 -8.99
N THR A 21 -13.10 -0.37 -9.85
CA THR A 21 -13.45 -1.01 -11.13
C THR A 21 -14.16 -2.36 -10.91
N GLU A 22 -14.80 -2.89 -11.93
CA GLU A 22 -15.46 -4.20 -11.89
C GLU A 22 -14.49 -5.39 -11.99
N ARG A 23 -13.17 -5.13 -12.05
CA ARG A 23 -12.18 -6.20 -12.18
C ARG A 23 -11.99 -6.93 -10.86
N HIS A 24 -11.98 -8.25 -10.92
CA HIS A 24 -11.56 -9.08 -9.78
C HIS A 24 -10.08 -8.88 -9.49
N THR A 25 -9.74 -8.71 -8.22
CA THR A 25 -8.36 -8.56 -7.80
C THR A 25 -7.62 -9.91 -7.85
N HIS A 26 -6.32 -9.87 -8.09
CA HIS A 26 -5.45 -11.06 -8.08
C HIS A 26 -4.88 -11.39 -6.71
N TYR A 27 -5.25 -10.62 -5.68
CA TYR A 27 -4.72 -10.84 -4.34
C TYR A 27 -5.18 -12.16 -3.73
N CYS A 28 -4.31 -12.75 -2.90
CA CYS A 28 -4.64 -13.99 -2.19
C CYS A 28 -5.86 -13.79 -1.29
N PRO A 29 -6.73 -14.82 -1.16
CA PRO A 29 -7.83 -14.79 -0.21
C PRO A 29 -7.34 -14.49 1.22
N GLY A 30 -7.99 -13.53 1.89
CA GLY A 30 -7.59 -13.09 3.23
C GLY A 30 -6.39 -12.13 3.29
N CYS A 31 -5.79 -11.79 2.15
CA CYS A 31 -4.77 -10.74 2.10
C CYS A 31 -5.40 -9.36 2.30
N SER A 32 -4.76 -8.53 3.13
CA SER A 32 -5.24 -7.18 3.44
C SER A 32 -5.21 -6.20 2.26
N HIS A 33 -4.52 -6.52 1.17
CA HIS A 33 -4.51 -5.69 -0.04
C HIS A 33 -5.92 -5.33 -0.53
N GLY A 34 -6.84 -6.31 -0.61
CA GLY A 34 -8.21 -6.06 -1.06
C GLY A 34 -8.99 -5.08 -0.17
N VAL A 35 -8.80 -5.17 1.14
CA VAL A 35 -9.41 -4.24 2.11
C VAL A 35 -8.82 -2.84 1.95
N VAL A 36 -7.49 -2.73 1.89
CA VAL A 36 -6.81 -1.43 1.76
C VAL A 36 -7.13 -0.77 0.42
N HIS A 37 -7.22 -1.53 -0.68
CA HIS A 37 -7.67 -0.99 -1.97
C HIS A 37 -9.03 -0.31 -1.88
N ARG A 38 -9.99 -0.98 -1.22
CA ARG A 38 -11.30 -0.41 -1.00
C ARG A 38 -11.22 0.88 -0.19
N LEU A 39 -10.47 0.89 0.92
CA LEU A 39 -10.33 2.08 1.77
C LEU A 39 -9.67 3.24 1.02
N VAL A 40 -8.66 2.98 0.19
CA VAL A 40 -8.03 4.03 -0.63
C VAL A 40 -9.01 4.62 -1.63
N ALA A 41 -9.76 3.78 -2.34
CA ALA A 41 -10.78 4.24 -3.28
C ALA A 41 -11.90 5.04 -2.57
N GLU A 42 -12.34 4.57 -1.39
CA GLU A 42 -13.37 5.22 -0.57
C GLU A 42 -12.92 6.62 -0.12
N VAL A 43 -11.70 6.74 0.39
CA VAL A 43 -11.14 8.04 0.84
C VAL A 43 -10.98 9.02 -0.32
N ILE A 44 -10.49 8.58 -1.47
CA ILE A 44 -10.36 9.46 -2.66
C ILE A 44 -11.73 9.92 -3.14
N ASP A 45 -12.72 9.02 -3.15
CA ASP A 45 -14.10 9.29 -3.55
C ASP A 45 -14.78 10.27 -2.57
N GLU A 46 -14.64 10.07 -1.26
CA GLU A 46 -15.18 10.97 -0.21
C GLU A 46 -14.56 12.38 -0.25
N LEU A 47 -13.28 12.47 -0.61
CA LEU A 47 -12.59 13.74 -0.75
C LEU A 47 -12.87 14.45 -2.08
N GLY A 48 -13.55 13.81 -3.03
CA GLY A 48 -13.81 14.34 -4.36
C GLY A 48 -12.53 14.63 -5.14
N LEU A 49 -11.55 13.73 -5.06
CA LEU A 49 -10.22 13.90 -5.65
C LEU A 49 -9.97 12.98 -6.85
N GLU A 50 -10.98 12.34 -7.39
CA GLU A 50 -10.89 11.38 -8.49
C GLU A 50 -10.10 11.93 -9.70
N ASP A 51 -10.40 13.15 -10.13
CA ASP A 51 -9.74 13.81 -11.27
C ASP A 51 -8.40 14.45 -10.90
N ARG A 52 -7.99 14.35 -9.65
CA ARG A 52 -6.79 15.00 -9.12
C ARG A 52 -5.84 14.04 -8.41
N ALA A 53 -6.17 12.78 -8.33
CA ALA A 53 -5.34 11.75 -7.70
C ALA A 53 -4.44 11.08 -8.75
N VAL A 54 -3.18 10.93 -8.41
CA VAL A 54 -2.20 10.18 -9.21
C VAL A 54 -1.57 9.12 -8.32
N GLY A 55 -1.85 7.86 -8.61
CA GLY A 55 -1.23 6.73 -7.96
C GLY A 55 0.07 6.31 -8.65
N VAL A 56 1.04 5.90 -7.87
CA VAL A 56 2.27 5.27 -8.38
C VAL A 56 2.27 3.81 -7.96
N ALA A 57 2.07 2.93 -8.94
CA ALA A 57 2.10 1.48 -8.75
C ALA A 57 3.55 0.98 -8.87
N PRO A 58 4.06 0.23 -7.90
CA PRO A 58 5.38 -0.39 -7.97
C PRO A 58 5.31 -1.80 -8.52
N VAL A 59 6.44 -2.50 -8.53
CA VAL A 59 6.49 -3.94 -8.80
C VAL A 59 6.13 -4.75 -7.53
N GLY A 60 5.61 -5.95 -7.71
CA GLY A 60 5.12 -6.86 -6.66
C GLY A 60 3.59 -6.95 -6.65
N CYS A 61 2.99 -7.37 -5.55
CA CYS A 61 1.54 -7.59 -5.48
C CYS A 61 0.71 -6.33 -5.81
N ALA A 62 1.25 -5.16 -5.60
CA ALA A 62 0.61 -3.88 -5.88
C ALA A 62 0.68 -3.42 -7.34
N VAL A 63 1.41 -4.13 -8.21
CA VAL A 63 1.67 -3.71 -9.59
C VAL A 63 0.39 -3.44 -10.41
N PHE A 64 -0.67 -4.23 -10.19
CA PHE A 64 -1.92 -4.09 -10.93
C PHE A 64 -2.94 -3.14 -10.26
N ALA A 65 -2.52 -2.30 -9.33
CA ALA A 65 -3.40 -1.34 -8.65
C ALA A 65 -4.19 -0.48 -9.64
N TYR A 66 -3.56 -0.10 -10.75
CA TYR A 66 -4.18 0.66 -11.85
C TYR A 66 -5.36 -0.05 -12.55
N ASN A 67 -5.49 -1.37 -12.37
CA ASN A 67 -6.64 -2.10 -12.88
C ASN A 67 -7.86 -2.04 -11.95
N TYR A 68 -7.67 -1.67 -10.69
CA TYR A 68 -8.67 -1.82 -9.64
C TYR A 68 -9.22 -0.50 -9.09
N ILE A 69 -8.45 0.58 -9.19
CA ILE A 69 -8.87 1.91 -8.76
C ILE A 69 -8.80 2.86 -9.96
N ASP A 70 -9.92 3.49 -10.26
CA ASP A 70 -10.10 4.37 -11.42
C ASP A 70 -9.63 5.81 -11.10
N VAL A 71 -8.32 5.99 -11.11
CA VAL A 71 -7.62 7.28 -11.05
C VAL A 71 -6.44 7.24 -12.03
N ASP A 72 -5.73 8.34 -12.19
CA ASP A 72 -4.48 8.33 -12.97
C ASP A 72 -3.40 7.49 -12.29
N TRP A 73 -2.72 6.65 -13.07
CA TRP A 73 -1.65 5.79 -12.57
C TRP A 73 -0.38 5.89 -13.42
N VAL A 74 0.75 5.80 -12.74
CA VAL A 74 2.06 5.61 -13.38
C VAL A 74 2.74 4.40 -12.73
N GLU A 75 3.30 3.50 -13.54
CA GLU A 75 4.05 2.35 -13.05
C GLU A 75 5.53 2.72 -12.86
N ALA A 76 6.06 2.44 -11.68
CA ALA A 76 7.47 2.62 -11.35
C ALA A 76 8.24 1.30 -11.43
N ALA A 77 9.51 1.37 -11.77
CA ALA A 77 10.42 0.25 -11.56
C ALA A 77 10.46 -0.14 -10.06
N HIS A 78 10.77 -1.40 -9.76
CA HIS A 78 10.77 -1.94 -8.41
C HIS A 78 11.60 -1.08 -7.44
N GLY A 79 10.98 -0.65 -6.35
CA GLY A 79 11.58 0.20 -5.32
C GLY A 79 11.67 1.69 -5.69
N ARG A 80 11.20 2.11 -6.86
CA ARG A 80 11.37 3.48 -7.35
C ARG A 80 10.12 4.35 -7.24
N ALA A 81 9.04 3.81 -6.66
CA ALA A 81 7.78 4.55 -6.55
C ALA A 81 7.92 5.90 -5.80
N PRO A 82 8.63 6.03 -4.67
CA PRO A 82 8.80 7.32 -4.00
C PRO A 82 9.57 8.34 -4.84
N ALA A 83 10.56 7.90 -5.63
CA ALA A 83 11.31 8.79 -6.52
C ALA A 83 10.44 9.32 -7.66
N LEU A 84 9.64 8.45 -8.28
CA LEU A 84 8.72 8.84 -9.35
C LEU A 84 7.59 9.73 -8.80
N ALA A 85 7.02 9.40 -7.65
CA ALA A 85 6.02 10.21 -6.97
C ALA A 85 6.55 11.62 -6.64
N THR A 86 7.80 11.72 -6.19
CA THR A 86 8.49 13.00 -5.98
C THR A 86 8.51 13.84 -7.24
N ALA A 87 8.89 13.26 -8.38
CA ALA A 87 8.94 13.97 -9.66
C ALA A 87 7.55 14.45 -10.09
N ILE A 88 6.54 13.58 -10.01
CA ILE A 88 5.15 13.90 -10.35
C ILE A 88 4.64 15.03 -9.47
N LYS A 89 4.84 14.94 -8.16
CA LYS A 89 4.37 15.96 -7.20
C LYS A 89 5.00 17.32 -7.42
N ARG A 90 6.26 17.37 -7.83
CA ARG A 90 6.96 18.62 -8.15
C ARG A 90 6.48 19.26 -9.45
N LEU A 91 6.09 18.45 -10.43
CA LEU A 91 5.52 18.93 -11.69
C LEU A 91 4.05 19.36 -11.52
N TRP A 92 3.30 18.68 -10.67
CA TRP A 92 1.88 18.94 -10.40
C TRP A 92 1.61 19.09 -8.90
N PRO A 93 1.98 20.22 -8.30
CA PRO A 93 1.92 20.41 -6.85
C PRO A 93 0.50 20.34 -6.26
N ASP A 94 -0.52 20.61 -7.08
CA ASP A 94 -1.94 20.58 -6.64
C ASP A 94 -2.58 19.21 -6.70
N ARG A 95 -1.89 18.19 -7.23
CA ARG A 95 -2.41 16.82 -7.29
C ARG A 95 -2.19 16.08 -5.97
N LEU A 96 -3.12 15.20 -5.63
CA LEU A 96 -2.88 14.14 -4.65
C LEU A 96 -1.97 13.11 -5.31
N VAL A 97 -0.73 13.00 -4.86
CA VAL A 97 0.20 11.98 -5.35
C VAL A 97 0.45 10.97 -4.24
N PHE A 98 0.18 9.70 -4.53
CA PHE A 98 0.39 8.63 -3.55
C PHE A 98 1.10 7.43 -4.18
N THR A 99 1.84 6.70 -3.35
CA THR A 99 2.39 5.39 -3.72
C THR A 99 1.62 4.30 -2.99
N TYR A 100 1.49 3.13 -3.61
CA TYR A 100 0.85 1.96 -3.02
C TYR A 100 1.82 0.78 -3.08
N GLN A 101 2.54 0.49 -1.99
CA GLN A 101 3.73 -0.36 -2.02
C GLN A 101 3.65 -1.51 -1.02
N GLY A 102 4.13 -2.68 -1.41
CA GLY A 102 4.39 -3.80 -0.50
C GLY A 102 5.75 -3.68 0.21
N ASP A 103 5.99 -4.59 1.14
CA ASP A 103 7.20 -4.61 1.96
C ASP A 103 8.47 -4.93 1.16
N GLY A 104 8.39 -5.79 0.17
CA GLY A 104 9.51 -6.06 -0.73
C GLY A 104 9.90 -4.85 -1.57
N ASP A 105 8.93 -4.09 -1.99
CA ASP A 105 9.17 -2.88 -2.76
C ASP A 105 9.71 -1.73 -1.90
N LEU A 106 9.00 -1.38 -0.83
CA LEU A 106 9.32 -0.22 0.00
C LEU A 106 10.49 -0.47 0.95
N ALA A 107 10.45 -1.60 1.68
CA ALA A 107 11.36 -1.87 2.78
C ALA A 107 12.56 -2.75 2.40
N CYS A 108 12.67 -3.15 1.14
CA CYS A 108 13.81 -3.87 0.61
C CYS A 108 14.51 -3.07 -0.48
N ILE A 109 14.07 -3.24 -1.72
CA ILE A 109 14.75 -2.64 -2.88
C ILE A 109 14.61 -1.12 -2.93
N GLY A 110 13.52 -0.57 -2.37
CA GLY A 110 13.20 0.86 -2.33
C GLY A 110 13.52 1.56 -1.03
N THR A 111 14.28 0.96 -0.12
CA THR A 111 14.57 1.55 1.19
C THR A 111 15.25 2.92 1.06
N ALA A 112 16.23 3.05 0.17
CA ALA A 112 16.94 4.31 -0.02
C ALA A 112 16.03 5.41 -0.56
N GLU A 113 15.23 5.11 -1.59
CA GLU A 113 14.28 6.04 -2.18
C GLU A 113 13.22 6.51 -1.19
N THR A 114 12.72 5.57 -0.38
CA THR A 114 11.76 5.85 0.68
C THR A 114 12.36 6.77 1.73
N ILE A 115 13.53 6.44 2.27
CA ILE A 115 14.23 7.25 3.27
C ILE A 115 14.51 8.67 2.73
N HIS A 116 15.00 8.78 1.50
CA HIS A 116 15.32 10.08 0.92
C HIS A 116 14.08 10.92 0.61
N ALA A 117 12.98 10.32 0.17
CA ALA A 117 11.73 11.04 -0.05
C ALA A 117 11.16 11.57 1.28
N LEU A 118 11.14 10.75 2.33
CA LEU A 118 10.69 11.13 3.67
C LEU A 118 11.60 12.21 4.27
N ASN A 119 12.93 12.02 4.24
CA ASN A 119 13.89 12.98 4.79
C ASN A 119 13.80 14.37 4.13
N ARG A 120 13.44 14.41 2.84
CA ARG A 120 13.26 15.68 2.11
C ARG A 120 11.89 16.32 2.31
N GLY A 121 11.00 15.68 3.06
CA GLY A 121 9.65 16.18 3.29
C GLY A 121 8.83 16.30 2.01
N GLU A 122 8.98 15.34 1.08
CA GLU A 122 8.20 15.35 -0.16
C GLU A 122 6.71 15.24 0.15
N ASN A 123 5.91 16.13 -0.43
CA ASN A 123 4.47 16.18 -0.18
C ASN A 123 3.72 15.08 -0.94
N ILE A 124 4.00 13.84 -0.60
CA ILE A 124 3.40 12.62 -1.14
C ILE A 124 2.82 11.76 -0.01
N THR A 125 1.85 10.93 -0.34
CA THR A 125 1.32 9.93 0.60
C THR A 125 1.87 8.56 0.26
N ILE A 126 2.50 7.89 1.22
CA ILE A 126 3.04 6.53 1.04
C ILE A 126 2.12 5.55 1.76
N ILE A 127 1.44 4.70 0.99
CA ILE A 127 0.60 3.62 1.51
C ILE A 127 1.43 2.34 1.49
N PHE A 128 1.77 1.86 2.68
CA PHE A 128 2.66 0.73 2.85
C PHE A 128 1.90 -0.51 3.35
N ILE A 129 1.81 -1.53 2.50
CA ILE A 129 1.19 -2.82 2.84
C ILE A 129 2.26 -3.77 3.35
N ASN A 130 2.33 -3.90 4.66
CA ASN A 130 3.29 -4.79 5.31
C ASN A 130 2.62 -6.11 5.69
N ASN A 131 2.68 -7.09 4.80
CA ASN A 131 2.23 -8.45 5.03
C ASN A 131 3.37 -9.41 5.43
N ALA A 132 4.58 -8.90 5.56
CA ALA A 132 5.78 -9.60 6.03
C ALA A 132 6.25 -10.76 5.13
N ILE A 133 5.94 -10.71 3.82
CA ILE A 133 6.31 -11.79 2.88
C ILE A 133 6.32 -11.29 1.43
N TYR A 134 7.22 -11.84 0.58
CA TYR A 134 7.15 -11.68 -0.87
C TYR A 134 6.10 -12.64 -1.45
N GLY A 135 4.84 -12.19 -1.54
CA GLY A 135 3.73 -13.04 -1.96
C GLY A 135 3.80 -13.45 -3.43
N MET A 136 3.97 -12.50 -4.35
CA MET A 136 3.92 -12.71 -5.80
C MET A 136 4.96 -13.71 -6.31
N THR A 137 6.14 -13.77 -5.70
CA THR A 137 7.25 -14.62 -6.13
C THR A 137 7.28 -16.00 -5.46
N GLY A 138 6.33 -16.31 -4.59
CA GLY A 138 6.20 -17.63 -3.98
C GLY A 138 6.50 -17.68 -2.49
N GLY A 139 6.34 -16.59 -1.77
CA GLY A 139 6.33 -16.57 -0.29
C GLY A 139 7.71 -16.55 0.36
N GLN A 140 8.67 -15.86 -0.23
CA GLN A 140 10.00 -15.69 0.35
C GLN A 140 9.97 -14.72 1.54
N MET A 141 11.00 -14.81 2.36
CA MET A 141 11.22 -13.93 3.50
C MET A 141 11.48 -12.49 3.03
N ALA A 142 10.68 -11.54 3.55
CA ALA A 142 10.87 -10.10 3.37
C ALA A 142 11.73 -9.52 4.51
N PRO A 143 12.27 -8.31 4.36
CA PRO A 143 12.97 -7.63 5.47
C PRO A 143 12.12 -7.46 6.71
N THR A 144 10.82 -7.36 6.56
CA THR A 144 9.81 -7.17 7.62
C THR A 144 9.27 -8.47 8.22
N THR A 145 9.62 -9.64 7.67
CA THR A 145 9.18 -10.95 8.19
C THR A 145 9.51 -11.09 9.67
N LEU A 146 8.53 -11.49 10.47
CA LEU A 146 8.66 -11.59 11.92
C LEU A 146 9.60 -12.72 12.35
N VAL A 147 10.22 -12.57 13.51
CA VAL A 147 11.05 -13.64 14.13
C VAL A 147 10.20 -14.89 14.34
N GLY A 148 10.73 -16.04 13.94
CA GLY A 148 10.04 -17.32 13.99
C GLY A 148 9.02 -17.57 12.87
N MET A 149 8.67 -16.56 12.06
CA MET A 149 7.75 -16.73 10.93
C MET A 149 8.39 -17.60 9.84
N LYS A 150 7.68 -18.64 9.41
CA LYS A 150 8.10 -19.56 8.35
C LYS A 150 7.75 -18.97 6.98
N THR A 151 8.68 -19.07 6.06
CA THR A 151 8.53 -18.67 4.67
C THR A 151 9.17 -19.71 3.76
N SER A 152 9.04 -19.59 2.44
CA SER A 152 9.69 -20.51 1.50
C SER A 152 11.22 -20.48 1.58
N THR A 153 11.82 -19.36 2.01
CA THR A 153 13.27 -19.21 2.21
C THR A 153 13.72 -19.27 3.67
N SER A 154 12.78 -19.40 4.60
CA SER A 154 13.04 -19.63 6.04
C SER A 154 12.10 -20.72 6.57
N PRO A 155 12.25 -21.99 6.15
CA PRO A 155 11.28 -23.06 6.45
C PRO A 155 11.22 -23.42 7.94
N TYR A 156 12.28 -23.14 8.69
CA TYR A 156 12.33 -23.33 10.14
C TYR A 156 11.95 -22.08 10.95
N GLY A 157 11.61 -20.99 10.25
CA GLY A 157 11.33 -19.69 10.82
C GLY A 157 12.49 -18.73 10.66
N ARG A 158 12.20 -17.42 10.72
CA ARG A 158 13.25 -16.38 10.73
C ARG A 158 14.06 -16.47 12.01
N ASP A 159 15.34 -16.71 11.89
CA ASP A 159 16.32 -16.71 12.97
C ASP A 159 17.12 -15.39 12.92
N VAL A 160 17.20 -14.69 14.06
CA VAL A 160 17.88 -13.39 14.12
C VAL A 160 19.40 -13.48 13.93
N HIS A 161 20.01 -14.62 14.26
CA HIS A 161 21.45 -14.83 14.06
C HIS A 161 21.82 -15.08 12.61
N LEU A 162 20.89 -15.67 11.82
CA LEU A 162 21.09 -15.95 10.40
C LEU A 162 20.55 -14.85 9.49
N HIS A 163 19.42 -14.23 9.87
CA HIS A 163 18.66 -13.35 8.98
C HIS A 163 18.52 -11.92 9.50
N GLY A 164 19.06 -11.63 10.68
CA GLY A 164 18.90 -10.33 11.33
C GLY A 164 17.47 -10.06 11.82
N TYR A 165 17.26 -8.91 12.44
CA TYR A 165 15.97 -8.48 12.97
C TYR A 165 15.03 -7.95 11.89
N PRO A 166 13.71 -8.06 12.07
CA PRO A 166 12.72 -7.44 11.19
C PRO A 166 12.89 -5.92 11.09
N LEU A 167 12.82 -5.40 9.88
CA LEU A 167 12.89 -3.96 9.65
C LEU A 167 11.57 -3.29 10.05
N LYS A 168 11.64 -2.25 10.89
CA LYS A 168 10.49 -1.49 11.39
C LYS A 168 10.36 -0.16 10.67
N MET A 169 9.86 -0.18 9.43
CA MET A 169 9.83 1.00 8.56
C MET A 169 9.03 2.18 9.13
N ALA A 170 7.92 1.94 9.81
CA ALA A 170 7.15 3.01 10.44
C ALA A 170 7.95 3.72 11.55
N ASP A 171 8.71 2.96 12.36
CA ASP A 171 9.55 3.52 13.42
C ASP A 171 10.70 4.35 12.80
N ILE A 172 11.28 3.88 11.70
CA ILE A 172 12.32 4.62 10.97
C ILE A 172 11.74 5.91 10.38
N ALA A 173 10.60 5.82 9.70
CA ALA A 173 9.93 6.97 9.10
C ALA A 173 9.59 8.05 10.13
N ALA A 174 9.18 7.63 11.34
CA ALA A 174 8.83 8.54 12.43
C ALA A 174 10.04 9.29 13.02
N GLN A 175 11.28 8.82 12.77
CA GLN A 175 12.50 9.50 13.22
C GLN A 175 13.01 10.55 12.21
N LEU A 176 12.44 10.61 11.02
CA LEU A 176 12.88 11.55 9.98
C LEU A 176 12.12 12.88 10.13
N GLU A 177 12.85 13.97 10.32
CA GLU A 177 12.28 15.32 10.55
C GLU A 177 11.40 15.81 9.38
N GLY A 178 11.65 15.34 8.16
CA GLY A 178 10.86 15.68 6.97
C GLY A 178 9.49 15.02 6.92
N THR A 179 9.22 14.02 7.78
CA THR A 179 7.96 13.27 7.76
C THR A 179 6.89 13.98 8.58
N ALA A 180 5.85 14.46 7.93
CA ALA A 180 4.77 15.19 8.61
C ALA A 180 3.84 14.29 9.43
N TYR A 181 3.60 13.06 9.00
CA TYR A 181 2.69 12.11 9.66
C TYR A 181 3.06 10.66 9.38
N VAL A 182 3.09 9.83 10.42
CA VAL A 182 3.28 8.38 10.33
C VAL A 182 2.24 7.69 11.19
N THR A 183 1.62 6.67 10.64
CA THR A 183 0.72 5.79 11.40
C THR A 183 0.90 4.34 10.99
N ARG A 184 0.60 3.42 11.89
CA ARG A 184 0.52 1.99 11.63
C ARG A 184 -0.81 1.47 12.14
N GLN A 185 -1.61 0.93 11.24
CA GLN A 185 -2.95 0.44 11.53
C GLN A 185 -3.09 -1.02 11.11
N SER A 186 -4.04 -1.71 11.73
CA SER A 186 -4.50 -3.04 11.31
C SER A 186 -5.87 -2.90 10.65
N VAL A 187 -6.09 -3.67 9.57
CA VAL A 187 -7.39 -3.74 8.89
C VAL A 187 -8.24 -4.92 9.38
N GLN A 188 -7.82 -5.60 10.44
CA GLN A 188 -8.47 -6.83 10.94
C GLN A 188 -9.47 -6.56 12.07
N THR A 189 -9.43 -5.39 12.67
CA THR A 189 -10.35 -5.03 13.75
C THR A 189 -11.05 -3.73 13.41
N VAL A 190 -12.35 -3.75 13.52
CA VAL A 190 -13.21 -2.57 13.57
C VAL A 190 -13.21 -2.05 15.00
#